data_ccffb1b6201a7dc72ca575def096f23d
#
_entry.id   ccffb1b6201a7dc72ca575def096f23d
#
_cell.length_a   1.000
_cell.length_b   1.000
_cell.length_c   1.000
_cell.angle_alpha   90.00
_cell.angle_beta   90.00
_cell.angle_gamma   90.00
#
_symmetry.space_group_name_H-M   'P 1'
#
loop_
_entity.id
_entity.type
_entity.pdbx_description
1 polymer ?
#
loop_
_entity_poly.entity_id
_entity_poly.type
_entity_poly.pdbx_seq_one_letter_code
_entity_poly.pdbx_strand_id
1 'polypeptide(L)'
;MSLALIPFFLLVCGLIMVIVTDLVKPSSNRSYFISLLTVTLAFLSQVFTLNFPPMEVWKPIEQVLEFDPLSQGFSSLALILAFLAIGMSKDSFEEAVSKAGEYYSLILTAPLGAVLVAHSEELLTFFLAFEMLSIPLYVLAGYKRYHRKSAEAGLKYFLS
;
A
#
# COMPACT_ATOMS: atom_id res chain seq x y z
N MET A 1 8.54 19.13 -8.87
CA MET A 1 8.03 17.82 -8.45
C MET A 1 6.54 18.01 -8.27
N SER A 2 5.71 17.36 -9.06
CA SER A 2 4.27 17.63 -9.03
C SER A 2 3.67 17.15 -7.70
N LEU A 3 2.82 17.95 -7.09
CA LEU A 3 2.10 17.65 -5.86
C LEU A 3 1.35 16.31 -5.94
N ALA A 4 0.93 15.92 -7.15
CA ALA A 4 0.22 14.67 -7.41
C ALA A 4 1.04 13.39 -7.11
N LEU A 5 2.37 13.45 -7.13
CA LEU A 5 3.25 12.32 -6.84
C LEU A 5 3.58 12.16 -5.34
N ILE A 6 3.20 13.12 -4.50
CA ILE A 6 3.51 13.08 -3.06
C ILE A 6 2.96 11.83 -2.38
N PRO A 7 1.69 11.40 -2.60
CA PRO A 7 1.17 10.19 -1.97
C PRO A 7 1.98 8.93 -2.30
N PHE A 8 2.43 8.81 -3.57
CA PHE A 8 3.28 7.69 -4.00
C PHE A 8 4.62 7.68 -3.26
N PHE A 9 5.30 8.83 -3.21
CA PHE A 9 6.58 8.95 -2.49
C PHE A 9 6.43 8.66 -1.01
N LEU A 10 5.35 9.12 -0.38
CA LEU A 10 5.09 8.85 1.03
C LEU A 10 4.88 7.35 1.29
N LEU A 11 4.13 6.65 0.44
CA LEU A 11 3.93 5.21 0.56
C LEU A 11 5.24 4.44 0.37
N VAL A 12 6.05 4.79 -0.64
CA VAL A 12 7.35 4.15 -0.88
C VAL A 12 8.32 4.42 0.27
N CYS A 13 8.44 5.66 0.74
CA CYS A 13 9.28 6.01 1.88
C CYS A 13 8.85 5.28 3.15
N GLY A 14 7.55 5.21 3.41
CA GLY A 14 7.00 4.48 4.55
C GLY A 14 7.28 2.98 4.48
N LEU A 15 7.14 2.38 3.30
CA LEU A 15 7.48 0.98 3.06
C LEU A 15 8.96 0.71 3.37
N ILE A 16 9.86 1.52 2.82
CA ILE A 16 11.31 1.41 3.09
C ILE A 16 11.59 1.59 4.58
N MET A 17 10.94 2.55 5.24
CA MET A 17 11.13 2.82 6.66
C MET A 17 10.67 1.65 7.54
N VAL A 18 9.56 0.99 7.21
CA VAL A 18 9.11 -0.22 7.92
C VAL A 18 10.13 -1.34 7.78
N ILE A 19 10.63 -1.61 6.56
CA ILE A 19 11.63 -2.65 6.31
C ILE A 19 12.92 -2.37 7.06
N VAL A 20 13.46 -1.15 6.96
CA VAL A 20 14.72 -0.77 7.60
C VAL A 20 14.63 -0.83 9.12
N THR A 21 13.54 -0.34 9.70
CA THR A 21 13.36 -0.36 11.16
C THR A 21 13.18 -1.77 11.70
N ASP A 22 12.57 -2.66 10.93
CA ASP A 22 12.42 -4.07 11.32
C ASP A 22 13.74 -4.83 11.27
N LEU A 23 14.57 -4.57 10.25
CA LEU A 23 15.91 -5.15 10.13
C LEU A 23 16.85 -4.74 11.28
N VAL A 24 16.77 -3.49 11.74
CA VAL A 24 17.64 -2.99 12.83
C VAL A 24 17.20 -3.53 14.18
N LYS A 25 15.91 -3.50 14.46
CA LYS A 25 15.33 -4.02 15.72
C LYS A 25 13.86 -4.37 15.49
N PRO A 26 13.50 -5.64 15.36
CA PRO A 26 12.11 -6.05 15.15
C PRO A 26 11.22 -5.58 16.31
N SER A 27 10.09 -4.94 15.98
CA SER A 27 9.11 -4.47 16.96
C SER A 27 7.75 -4.26 16.29
N SER A 28 6.76 -5.04 16.68
CA SER A 28 5.41 -4.97 16.16
C SER A 28 4.79 -3.58 16.31
N ASN A 29 4.92 -2.96 17.48
CA ASN A 29 4.35 -1.64 17.73
C ASN A 29 4.95 -0.56 16.83
N ARG A 30 6.28 -0.58 16.58
CA ARG A 30 6.91 0.42 15.70
C ARG A 30 6.46 0.27 14.26
N SER A 31 6.49 -0.95 13.73
CA SER A 31 6.04 -1.22 12.36
C SER A 31 4.57 -0.84 12.17
N TYR A 32 3.71 -1.11 13.16
CA TYR A 32 2.33 -0.65 13.18
C TYR A 32 2.20 0.88 13.11
N PHE A 33 2.87 1.61 14.02
CA PHE A 33 2.79 3.07 14.06
C PHE A 33 3.35 3.74 12.81
N ILE A 34 4.46 3.24 12.28
CA ILE A 34 5.04 3.75 11.02
C ILE A 34 4.07 3.54 9.87
N SER A 35 3.48 2.36 9.74
CA SER A 35 2.52 2.05 8.68
C SER A 35 1.27 2.90 8.77
N LEU A 36 0.71 3.06 9.98
CA LEU A 36 -0.46 3.91 10.21
C LEU A 36 -0.17 5.38 9.87
N LEU A 37 0.97 5.90 10.32
CA LEU A 37 1.41 7.26 10.04
C LEU A 37 1.65 7.48 8.55
N THR A 38 2.24 6.50 7.86
CA THR A 38 2.48 6.56 6.41
C THR A 38 1.17 6.69 5.64
N VAL A 39 0.20 5.81 5.92
CA VAL A 39 -1.09 5.84 5.21
C VAL A 39 -1.89 7.10 5.54
N THR A 40 -1.85 7.58 6.80
CA THR A 40 -2.51 8.85 7.16
C THR A 40 -1.89 10.06 6.44
N LEU A 41 -0.57 10.13 6.36
CA LEU A 41 0.11 11.20 5.63
C LEU A 41 -0.16 11.12 4.13
N ALA A 42 -0.15 9.92 3.55
CA ALA A 42 -0.49 9.70 2.15
C ALA A 42 -1.94 10.13 1.86
N PHE A 43 -2.88 9.79 2.73
CA PHE A 43 -4.28 10.21 2.61
C PHE A 43 -4.45 11.73 2.70
N LEU A 44 -3.82 12.36 3.70
CA LEU A 44 -3.86 13.82 3.84
C LEU A 44 -3.26 14.54 2.62
N SER A 45 -2.15 14.03 2.10
CA SER A 45 -1.55 14.58 0.88
C SER A 45 -2.46 14.40 -0.34
N GLN A 46 -3.18 13.27 -0.45
CA GLN A 46 -4.15 13.01 -1.50
C GLN A 46 -5.33 13.98 -1.43
N VAL A 47 -5.90 14.21 -0.24
CA VAL A 47 -6.97 15.20 -0.04
C VAL A 47 -6.50 16.63 -0.36
N PHE A 48 -5.24 16.93 -0.03
CA PHE A 48 -4.66 18.23 -0.39
C PHE A 48 -4.56 18.41 -1.91
N THR A 49 -4.15 17.39 -2.64
CA THR A 49 -4.04 17.43 -4.11
C THR A 49 -5.41 17.54 -4.80
N LEU A 50 -6.50 17.04 -4.20
CA LEU A 50 -7.86 17.22 -4.69
C LEU A 50 -8.29 18.69 -4.70
N ASN A 51 -7.84 19.49 -3.72
CA ASN A 51 -8.19 20.90 -3.61
C ASN A 51 -7.27 21.84 -4.42
N PHE A 52 -6.06 21.38 -4.74
CA PHE A 52 -5.08 22.13 -5.51
C PHE A 52 -4.72 21.30 -6.75
N PRO A 53 -5.30 21.63 -7.94
CA PRO A 53 -5.01 20.88 -9.15
C PRO A 53 -3.49 20.84 -9.40
N PRO A 54 -2.96 19.69 -9.83
CA PRO A 54 -1.53 19.50 -10.02
C PRO A 54 -1.01 20.52 -11.06
N MET A 55 -0.02 21.33 -10.65
CA MET A 55 0.80 22.04 -11.61
C MET A 55 1.51 20.98 -12.46
N GLU A 56 1.73 21.29 -13.73
CA GLU A 56 2.28 20.41 -14.78
C GLU A 56 3.13 19.25 -14.26
N VAL A 57 2.66 18.04 -14.48
CA VAL A 57 3.40 16.80 -14.20
C VAL A 57 4.53 16.68 -15.24
N TRP A 58 5.64 16.10 -14.90
CA TRP A 58 6.73 15.86 -15.84
C TRP A 58 6.24 15.00 -17.01
N LYS A 59 6.34 15.51 -18.24
CA LYS A 59 5.78 14.91 -19.47
C LYS A 59 5.94 13.39 -19.64
N PRO A 60 7.10 12.76 -19.27
CA PRO A 60 7.24 11.30 -19.34
C PRO A 60 6.30 10.54 -18.39
N ILE A 61 5.88 11.15 -17.29
CA ILE A 61 4.98 10.51 -16.30
C ILE A 61 3.53 10.66 -16.77
N GLU A 62 3.16 11.75 -17.42
CA GLU A 62 1.82 11.95 -17.98
C GLU A 62 1.46 10.94 -19.06
N GLN A 63 2.44 10.30 -19.70
CA GLN A 63 2.20 9.22 -20.68
C GLN A 63 1.85 7.88 -20.05
N VAL A 64 2.09 7.73 -18.76
CA VAL A 64 1.98 6.46 -18.01
C VAL A 64 0.92 6.55 -16.93
N LEU A 65 0.74 7.73 -16.32
CA LEU A 65 -0.18 7.97 -15.21
C LEU A 65 -1.05 9.18 -15.48
N GLU A 66 -2.35 9.01 -15.39
CA GLU A 66 -3.36 10.06 -15.47
C GLU A 66 -3.83 10.49 -14.08
N PHE A 67 -3.96 11.79 -13.85
CA PHE A 67 -4.36 12.39 -12.59
C PHE A 67 -5.71 13.10 -12.71
N ASP A 68 -6.75 12.34 -13.02
CA ASP A 68 -8.12 12.82 -13.09
C ASP A 68 -8.84 12.72 -11.72
N PRO A 69 -9.99 13.38 -11.52
CA PRO A 69 -10.76 13.32 -10.27
C PRO A 69 -11.25 11.91 -9.93
N LEU A 70 -11.45 11.05 -10.94
CA LEU A 70 -11.92 9.68 -10.75
C LEU A 70 -10.81 8.81 -10.15
N SER A 71 -9.60 8.85 -10.75
CA SER A 71 -8.43 8.13 -10.26
C SER A 71 -8.04 8.57 -8.84
N GLN A 72 -8.14 9.87 -8.56
CA GLN A 72 -7.93 10.42 -7.22
C GLN A 72 -8.99 9.93 -6.20
N GLY A 73 -10.23 9.80 -6.63
CA GLY A 73 -11.30 9.24 -5.80
C GLY A 73 -11.04 7.77 -5.43
N PHE A 74 -10.67 6.94 -6.40
CA PHE A 74 -10.30 5.54 -6.17
C PHE A 74 -9.05 5.40 -5.28
N SER A 75 -8.05 6.24 -5.48
CA SER A 75 -6.86 6.28 -4.64
C SER A 75 -7.19 6.63 -3.19
N SER A 76 -8.07 7.60 -2.97
CA SER A 76 -8.53 7.98 -1.64
C SER A 76 -9.26 6.82 -0.95
N LEU A 77 -10.12 6.10 -1.68
CA LEU A 77 -10.80 4.91 -1.19
C LEU A 77 -9.81 3.81 -0.80
N ALA A 78 -8.81 3.53 -1.66
CA ALA A 78 -7.77 2.55 -1.38
C ALA A 78 -6.99 2.86 -0.10
N LEU A 79 -6.63 4.13 0.12
CA LEU A 79 -5.94 4.58 1.32
C LEU A 79 -6.81 4.47 2.58
N ILE A 80 -8.11 4.75 2.49
CA ILE A 80 -9.06 4.54 3.62
C ILE A 80 -9.14 3.05 3.97
N LEU A 81 -9.27 2.17 2.98
CA LEU A 81 -9.30 0.72 3.21
C LEU A 81 -7.99 0.22 3.83
N ALA A 82 -6.84 0.72 3.37
CA ALA A 82 -5.54 0.41 3.96
C ALA A 82 -5.44 0.88 5.42
N PHE A 83 -5.93 2.07 5.72
CA PHE A 83 -5.98 2.60 7.09
C PHE A 83 -6.81 1.69 8.02
N LEU A 84 -8.00 1.29 7.57
CA LEU A 84 -8.86 0.37 8.32
C LEU A 84 -8.20 -1.00 8.51
N ALA A 85 -7.58 -1.56 7.46
CA ALA A 85 -6.88 -2.84 7.53
C ALA A 85 -5.71 -2.82 8.54
N ILE A 86 -4.90 -1.75 8.53
CA ILE A 86 -3.82 -1.57 9.51
C ILE A 86 -4.41 -1.41 10.92
N GLY A 87 -5.46 -0.59 11.07
CA GLY A 87 -6.11 -0.38 12.37
C GLY A 87 -6.62 -1.67 13.02
N MET A 88 -7.21 -2.57 12.21
CA MET A 88 -7.71 -3.87 12.66
C MET A 88 -6.60 -4.91 12.91
N SER A 89 -5.39 -4.70 12.41
CA SER A 89 -4.32 -5.68 12.47
C SER A 89 -3.53 -5.68 13.78
N LYS A 90 -3.70 -4.67 14.64
CA LYS A 90 -2.88 -4.45 15.84
C LYS A 90 -2.83 -5.67 16.76
N ASP A 91 -3.98 -6.25 17.06
CA ASP A 91 -4.11 -7.34 18.03
C ASP A 91 -3.74 -8.72 17.43
N SER A 92 -3.54 -8.78 16.11
CA SER A 92 -3.27 -10.04 15.41
C SER A 92 -1.82 -10.53 15.54
N PHE A 93 -0.90 -9.71 16.08
CA PHE A 93 0.56 -9.95 16.05
C PHE A 93 1.25 -9.88 17.41
N GLU A 94 0.52 -9.94 18.53
CA GLU A 94 1.16 -9.97 19.86
C GLU A 94 2.08 -11.18 20.07
N GLU A 95 1.80 -12.31 19.40
CA GLU A 95 2.56 -13.56 19.55
C GLU A 95 3.78 -13.72 18.62
N ALA A 96 3.91 -12.90 17.55
CA ALA A 96 4.96 -13.07 16.53
C ALA A 96 5.69 -11.77 16.18
N VAL A 97 6.36 -11.16 17.17
CA VAL A 97 7.11 -9.89 17.02
C VAL A 97 8.11 -9.91 15.85
N SER A 98 8.73 -11.08 15.56
CA SER A 98 9.78 -11.18 14.52
C SER A 98 9.28 -11.10 13.07
N LYS A 99 7.96 -11.14 12.83
CA LYS A 99 7.36 -11.12 11.48
C LYS A 99 6.46 -9.91 11.23
N ALA A 100 6.37 -9.00 12.17
CA ALA A 100 5.49 -7.85 12.07
C ALA A 100 5.90 -6.90 10.93
N GLY A 101 7.20 -6.69 10.73
CA GLY A 101 7.70 -5.85 9.65
C GLY A 101 7.39 -6.41 8.27
N GLU A 102 7.53 -7.71 8.06
CA GLU A 102 7.12 -8.38 6.81
C GLU A 102 5.63 -8.17 6.54
N TYR A 103 4.80 -8.36 7.54
CA TYR A 103 3.35 -8.20 7.43
C TYR A 103 2.95 -6.76 7.09
N TYR A 104 3.48 -5.77 7.83
CA TYR A 104 3.17 -4.38 7.58
C TYR A 104 3.74 -3.86 6.26
N SER A 105 4.87 -4.39 5.79
CA SER A 105 5.39 -4.07 4.46
C SER A 105 4.46 -4.58 3.35
N LEU A 106 3.90 -5.79 3.49
CA LEU A 106 2.91 -6.32 2.55
C LEU A 106 1.61 -5.50 2.57
N ILE A 107 1.11 -5.12 3.76
CA ILE A 107 -0.07 -4.26 3.87
C ILE A 107 0.16 -2.88 3.21
N LEU A 108 1.36 -2.31 3.26
CA LEU A 108 1.67 -1.03 2.61
C LEU A 108 1.86 -1.18 1.09
N THR A 109 2.34 -2.33 0.62
CA THR A 109 2.53 -2.58 -0.81
C THR A 109 1.19 -2.67 -1.56
N ALA A 110 0.16 -3.24 -0.95
CA ALA A 110 -1.15 -3.37 -1.56
C ALA A 110 -1.80 -2.00 -1.92
N PRO A 111 -1.92 -1.01 -1.02
CA PRO A 111 -2.46 0.30 -1.38
C PRO A 111 -1.57 1.07 -2.36
N LEU A 112 -0.25 0.88 -2.34
CA LEU A 112 0.64 1.45 -3.34
C LEU A 112 0.30 0.91 -4.74
N GLY A 113 0.10 -0.41 -4.87
CA GLY A 113 -0.40 -1.03 -6.10
C GLY A 113 -1.78 -0.52 -6.51
N ALA A 114 -2.72 -0.39 -5.57
CA ALA A 114 -4.07 0.12 -5.84
C ALA A 114 -4.07 1.57 -6.35
N VAL A 115 -3.25 2.43 -5.74
CA VAL A 115 -3.08 3.83 -6.19
C VAL A 115 -2.47 3.88 -7.58
N LEU A 116 -1.46 3.03 -7.88
CA LEU A 116 -0.88 2.93 -9.22
C LEU A 116 -1.89 2.43 -10.26
N VAL A 117 -2.71 1.42 -9.93
CA VAL A 117 -3.80 0.93 -10.81
C VAL A 117 -4.76 2.04 -11.13
N ALA A 118 -5.18 2.82 -10.14
CA ALA A 118 -6.15 3.90 -10.31
C ALA A 118 -5.67 5.02 -11.25
N HIS A 119 -4.35 5.24 -11.34
CA HIS A 119 -3.74 6.29 -12.17
C HIS A 119 -3.14 5.76 -13.47
N SER A 120 -3.09 4.44 -13.70
CA SER A 120 -2.43 3.87 -14.87
C SER A 120 -3.22 4.15 -16.16
N GLU A 121 -2.56 4.72 -17.16
CA GLU A 121 -3.10 4.98 -18.50
C GLU A 121 -2.64 3.92 -19.51
N GLU A 122 -1.47 3.34 -19.27
CA GLU A 122 -0.87 2.34 -20.15
C GLU A 122 -1.14 0.92 -19.65
N LEU A 123 -1.45 -0.02 -20.56
CA LEU A 123 -1.76 -1.42 -20.25
C LEU A 123 -0.63 -2.13 -19.49
N LEU A 124 0.63 -1.86 -19.83
CA LEU A 124 1.78 -2.46 -19.15
C LEU A 124 1.88 -1.98 -17.70
N THR A 125 1.72 -0.67 -17.50
CA THR A 125 1.72 -0.07 -16.15
C THR A 125 0.55 -0.58 -15.32
N PHE A 126 -0.64 -0.67 -15.92
CA PHE A 126 -1.81 -1.25 -15.28
C PHE A 126 -1.54 -2.69 -14.82
N PHE A 127 -0.97 -3.54 -15.69
CA PHE A 127 -0.67 -4.93 -15.35
C PHE A 127 0.32 -5.04 -14.20
N LEU A 128 1.43 -4.28 -14.25
CA LEU A 128 2.44 -4.28 -13.18
C LEU A 128 1.88 -3.77 -11.85
N ALA A 129 1.06 -2.72 -11.90
CA ALA A 129 0.39 -2.17 -10.72
C ALA A 129 -0.63 -3.15 -10.13
N PHE A 130 -1.36 -3.87 -10.99
CA PHE A 130 -2.31 -4.91 -10.57
C PHE A 130 -1.60 -6.09 -9.89
N GLU A 131 -0.46 -6.55 -10.43
CA GLU A 131 0.36 -7.56 -9.78
C GLU A 131 0.90 -7.09 -8.42
N MET A 132 1.32 -5.81 -8.35
CA MET A 132 1.79 -5.19 -7.11
C MET A 132 0.68 -5.10 -6.04
N LEU A 133 -0.58 -4.98 -6.44
CA LEU A 133 -1.74 -5.05 -5.57
C LEU A 133 -2.04 -6.51 -5.16
N SER A 134 -2.06 -7.43 -6.12
CA SER A 134 -2.57 -8.78 -5.95
C SER A 134 -1.62 -9.69 -5.16
N ILE A 135 -0.32 -9.66 -5.46
CA ILE A 135 0.67 -10.52 -4.82
C ILE A 135 0.70 -10.36 -3.29
N PRO A 136 0.76 -9.13 -2.74
CA PRO A 136 0.69 -8.95 -1.28
C PRO A 136 -0.59 -9.51 -0.67
N LEU A 137 -1.73 -9.37 -1.34
CA LEU A 137 -3.01 -9.88 -0.85
C LEU A 137 -3.04 -11.41 -0.79
N TYR A 138 -2.46 -12.11 -1.80
CA TYR A 138 -2.32 -13.57 -1.77
C TYR A 138 -1.44 -14.02 -0.59
N VAL A 139 -0.32 -13.35 -0.40
CA VAL A 139 0.60 -13.65 0.71
C VAL A 139 -0.07 -13.38 2.06
N LEU A 140 -0.78 -12.27 2.21
CA LEU A 140 -1.51 -11.93 3.44
C LEU A 140 -2.62 -12.92 3.76
N ALA A 141 -3.38 -13.39 2.75
CA ALA A 141 -4.41 -14.42 2.93
C ALA A 141 -3.82 -15.73 3.48
N GLY A 142 -2.62 -16.10 3.03
CA GLY A 142 -1.89 -17.28 3.49
C GLY A 142 -0.92 -17.03 4.65
N TYR A 143 -0.89 -15.84 5.26
CA TYR A 143 0.19 -15.42 6.15
C TYR A 143 0.33 -16.26 7.42
N LYS A 144 -0.79 -16.72 8.02
CA LYS A 144 -0.79 -17.62 9.19
C LYS A 144 -0.53 -19.06 8.76
N ARG A 145 0.72 -19.36 8.36
CA ARG A 145 1.15 -20.67 7.81
C ARG A 145 0.87 -21.89 8.70
N TYR A 146 0.81 -21.69 10.01
CA TYR A 146 0.53 -22.77 10.97
C TYR A 146 -0.96 -23.17 11.03
N HIS A 147 -1.85 -22.38 10.43
CA HIS A 147 -3.24 -22.74 10.29
C HIS A 147 -3.50 -23.28 8.88
N ARG A 148 -3.78 -24.59 8.77
CA ARG A 148 -4.09 -25.27 7.50
C ARG A 148 -5.11 -24.50 6.64
N LYS A 149 -6.13 -23.91 7.28
CA LYS A 149 -7.16 -23.10 6.62
C LYS A 149 -6.58 -21.82 5.99
N SER A 150 -5.58 -21.18 6.59
CA SER A 150 -4.96 -19.99 6.03
C SER A 150 -4.11 -20.31 4.79
N ALA A 151 -3.32 -21.39 4.85
CA ALA A 151 -2.53 -21.85 3.70
C ALA A 151 -3.44 -22.24 2.51
N GLU A 152 -4.56 -22.92 2.80
CA GLU A 152 -5.56 -23.29 1.79
C GLU A 152 -6.27 -22.04 1.20
N ALA A 153 -6.57 -21.03 2.02
CA ALA A 153 -7.16 -19.77 1.57
C ALA A 153 -6.22 -19.01 0.63
N GLY A 154 -4.93 -18.91 0.98
CA GLY A 154 -3.92 -18.27 0.12
C GLY A 154 -3.80 -18.95 -1.24
N LEU A 155 -3.74 -20.29 -1.26
CA LEU A 155 -3.69 -21.07 -2.50
C LEU A 155 -4.97 -20.91 -3.34
N LYS A 156 -6.14 -20.95 -2.73
CA LYS A 156 -7.42 -20.75 -3.44
C LYS A 156 -7.51 -19.36 -4.04
N TYR A 157 -7.06 -18.34 -3.31
CA TYR A 157 -7.07 -16.96 -3.79
C TYR A 157 -6.11 -16.74 -4.95
N PHE A 158 -4.94 -17.38 -4.92
CA PHE A 158 -3.96 -17.31 -6.02
C PHE A 158 -4.45 -18.04 -7.28
N LEU A 159 -5.22 -19.13 -7.14
CA LEU A 159 -5.69 -19.97 -8.25
C LEU A 159 -7.03 -19.50 -8.85
N SER A 160 -7.72 -18.56 -8.23
CA SER A 160 -9.01 -18.02 -8.72
C SER A 160 -8.82 -16.82 -9.62
#